data_321dfb6746b7b49514e835f3761937fc
#
_entry.id   321dfb6746b7b49514e835f3761937fc
#
_cell.length_a   1.000
_cell.length_b   1.000
_cell.length_c   1.000
_cell.angle_alpha   90.00
_cell.angle_beta   90.00
_cell.angle_gamma   90.00
#
_symmetry.space_group_name_H-M   'P 1'
#
loop_
_entity.id
_entity.type
_entity.pdbx_description
1 polymer ?
#
loop_
_entity_poly.entity_id
_entity_poly.type
_entity_poly.pdbx_seq_one_letter_code
_entity_poly.pdbx_strand_id
1 'polypeptide(L)'
;EIYPFIDKTNSNDRLKFHEILTRSHFLILPTRFDCFGIAFCEACAYGIPSLGTNVGGVSQVIKEGENGFLFNIDASSLEYADKIEETFNNHTTYFELMKTARKDFEERLNWDIWLDKSNKIIEQLASEHQPDFYLPVYVINMKERVERKQHIIKEFDNKEEFELNWVEASVHPIGAVGLWNSMIKIIKMAKEKGDDIIVICEDDHYFTENYSPKLLFKEVTEAYIQGAEVLTGGIGGFGQAIPEG
;
A
#
# COMPACT_ATOMS: atom_id res chain seq x y z
N GLU A 1 -36.63 -13.12 14.49
CA GLU A 1 -35.51 -13.67 15.27
C GLU A 1 -34.49 -12.53 15.58
N ILE A 2 -33.92 -12.57 16.77
CA ILE A 2 -32.86 -11.65 17.20
C ILE A 2 -31.60 -12.48 17.32
N TYR A 3 -30.55 -12.10 16.58
CA TYR A 3 -29.26 -12.75 16.65
C TYR A 3 -28.31 -11.97 17.57
N PRO A 4 -27.47 -12.65 18.37
CA PRO A 4 -26.38 -12.00 19.08
C PRO A 4 -25.35 -11.45 18.11
N PHE A 5 -24.35 -10.75 18.63
CA PHE A 5 -23.22 -10.30 17.84
C PHE A 5 -22.57 -11.48 17.08
N ILE A 6 -22.36 -11.29 15.79
CA ILE A 6 -21.75 -12.29 14.89
C ILE A 6 -20.28 -11.92 14.71
N ASP A 7 -19.38 -12.75 15.25
CA ASP A 7 -17.94 -12.59 15.06
C ASP A 7 -17.51 -13.20 13.73
N LYS A 8 -17.28 -12.38 12.74
CA LYS A 8 -16.86 -12.82 11.39
C LYS A 8 -15.46 -13.46 11.35
N THR A 9 -14.67 -13.39 12.43
CA THR A 9 -13.39 -14.13 12.54
C THR A 9 -13.62 -15.59 12.89
N ASN A 10 -14.75 -15.92 13.51
CA ASN A 10 -15.16 -17.27 13.84
C ASN A 10 -15.82 -17.97 12.63
N SER A 11 -15.39 -19.19 12.31
CA SER A 11 -15.89 -19.95 11.15
C SER A 11 -17.39 -20.29 11.26
N ASN A 12 -17.90 -20.64 12.45
CA ASN A 12 -19.30 -20.97 12.65
C ASN A 12 -20.20 -19.73 12.52
N ASP A 13 -19.75 -18.62 13.05
CA ASP A 13 -20.48 -17.35 12.93
C ASP A 13 -20.48 -16.84 11.47
N ARG A 14 -19.41 -17.08 10.71
CA ARG A 14 -19.41 -16.78 9.28
C ARG A 14 -20.43 -17.63 8.51
N LEU A 15 -20.54 -18.92 8.81
CA LEU A 15 -21.56 -19.77 8.20
C LEU A 15 -22.98 -19.28 8.53
N LYS A 16 -23.21 -18.91 9.78
CA LYS A 16 -24.49 -18.33 10.22
C LYS A 16 -24.80 -17.01 9.55
N PHE A 17 -23.81 -16.12 9.42
CA PHE A 17 -23.94 -14.87 8.67
C PHE A 17 -24.31 -15.10 7.20
N HIS A 18 -23.64 -16.05 6.56
CA HIS A 18 -23.96 -16.47 5.20
C HIS A 18 -25.40 -16.99 5.08
N GLU A 19 -25.83 -17.84 6.00
CA GLU A 19 -27.19 -18.38 6.01
C GLU A 19 -28.23 -17.26 6.17
N ILE A 20 -28.00 -16.29 7.06
CA ILE A 20 -28.90 -15.16 7.27
C ILE A 20 -29.02 -14.35 5.96
N LEU A 21 -27.90 -13.99 5.34
CA LEU A 21 -27.93 -13.17 4.13
C LEU A 21 -28.57 -13.93 2.96
N THR A 22 -28.30 -15.21 2.77
CA THR A 22 -28.90 -15.99 1.66
C THR A 22 -30.42 -16.15 1.78
N ARG A 23 -31.01 -15.93 2.97
CA ARG A 23 -32.45 -16.00 3.22
C ARG A 23 -33.11 -14.61 3.33
N SER A 24 -32.32 -13.54 3.27
CA SER A 24 -32.80 -12.17 3.39
C SER A 24 -33.21 -11.61 2.02
N HIS A 25 -34.29 -10.81 2.02
CA HIS A 25 -34.81 -10.17 0.82
C HIS A 25 -34.39 -8.70 0.70
N PHE A 26 -34.22 -8.03 1.82
CA PHE A 26 -33.77 -6.64 1.92
C PHE A 26 -32.84 -6.46 3.12
N LEU A 27 -31.87 -5.57 2.97
CA LEU A 27 -31.15 -5.00 4.10
C LEU A 27 -31.77 -3.64 4.44
N ILE A 28 -32.15 -3.45 5.69
CA ILE A 28 -32.71 -2.17 6.20
C ILE A 28 -31.77 -1.65 7.26
N LEU A 29 -31.17 -0.48 7.02
CA LEU A 29 -30.27 0.16 7.97
C LEU A 29 -30.53 1.67 8.01
N PRO A 30 -31.51 2.13 8.82
CA PRO A 30 -31.86 3.54 8.99
C PRO A 30 -30.86 4.23 9.91
N THR A 31 -29.62 4.34 9.47
CA THR A 31 -28.53 4.93 10.25
C THR A 31 -28.64 6.45 10.29
N ARG A 32 -28.21 7.05 11.38
CA ARG A 32 -28.09 8.51 11.51
C ARG A 32 -26.73 9.05 11.05
N PHE A 33 -25.74 8.18 11.00
CA PHE A 33 -24.40 8.49 10.52
C PHE A 33 -23.69 7.20 10.12
N ASP A 34 -23.10 7.21 8.93
CA ASP A 34 -22.22 6.13 8.46
C ASP A 34 -21.18 6.71 7.50
N CYS A 35 -19.93 6.33 7.65
CA CYS A 35 -18.86 6.82 6.79
C CYS A 35 -18.94 6.27 5.37
N PHE A 36 -19.35 4.99 5.23
CA PHE A 36 -19.44 4.32 3.92
C PHE A 36 -20.58 3.28 3.86
N GLY A 37 -20.80 2.51 4.94
CA GLY A 37 -21.84 1.48 5.01
C GLY A 37 -21.39 0.13 4.43
N ILE A 38 -20.36 -0.48 5.00
CA ILE A 38 -19.85 -1.80 4.58
C ILE A 38 -20.97 -2.86 4.57
N ALA A 39 -21.94 -2.78 5.48
CA ALA A 39 -23.09 -3.69 5.50
C ALA A 39 -23.89 -3.68 4.20
N PHE A 40 -24.01 -2.54 3.54
CA PHE A 40 -24.66 -2.45 2.23
C PHE A 40 -23.84 -3.13 1.13
N CYS A 41 -22.52 -3.05 1.18
CA CYS A 41 -21.65 -3.80 0.25
C CYS A 41 -21.80 -5.31 0.45
N GLU A 42 -21.89 -5.75 1.71
CA GLU A 42 -22.14 -7.16 2.06
C GLU A 42 -23.50 -7.63 1.55
N ALA A 43 -24.55 -6.83 1.67
CA ALA A 43 -25.85 -7.13 1.10
C ALA A 43 -25.79 -7.25 -0.45
N CYS A 44 -25.12 -6.32 -1.11
CA CYS A 44 -24.92 -6.36 -2.55
C CYS A 44 -24.17 -7.63 -2.99
N ALA A 45 -23.23 -8.15 -2.20
CA ALA A 45 -22.55 -9.41 -2.48
C ALA A 45 -23.51 -10.62 -2.59
N TYR A 46 -24.67 -10.54 -1.96
CA TYR A 46 -25.72 -11.56 -2.02
C TYR A 46 -26.90 -11.16 -2.94
N GLY A 47 -26.75 -10.05 -3.66
CA GLY A 47 -27.84 -9.53 -4.49
C GLY A 47 -29.03 -9.04 -3.68
N ILE A 48 -28.81 -8.55 -2.46
CA ILE A 48 -29.85 -8.07 -1.57
C ILE A 48 -29.99 -6.56 -1.74
N PRO A 49 -31.15 -6.03 -2.23
CA PRO A 49 -31.40 -4.61 -2.28
C PRO A 49 -31.40 -3.99 -0.88
N SER A 50 -30.88 -2.77 -0.78
CA SER A 50 -30.69 -2.10 0.51
C SER A 50 -31.58 -0.87 0.63
N LEU A 51 -32.11 -0.64 1.86
CA LEU A 51 -32.82 0.56 2.23
C LEU A 51 -32.03 1.28 3.33
N GLY A 52 -31.49 2.45 3.01
CA GLY A 52 -30.63 3.20 3.91
C GLY A 52 -30.99 4.68 3.98
N THR A 53 -30.48 5.37 4.99
CA THR A 53 -30.63 6.81 5.12
C THR A 53 -29.57 7.52 4.26
N ASN A 54 -29.95 8.58 3.58
CA ASN A 54 -29.03 9.42 2.78
C ASN A 54 -28.17 10.31 3.70
N VAL A 55 -27.17 9.71 4.35
CA VAL A 55 -26.25 10.40 5.27
C VAL A 55 -24.82 9.93 5.02
N GLY A 56 -23.85 10.80 5.25
CA GLY A 56 -22.41 10.47 5.10
C GLY A 56 -22.08 9.88 3.75
N GLY A 57 -21.41 8.72 3.73
CA GLY A 57 -21.01 8.00 2.52
C GLY A 57 -22.03 6.98 2.00
N VAL A 58 -23.22 6.83 2.60
CA VAL A 58 -24.21 5.82 2.19
C VAL A 58 -24.63 5.98 0.74
N SER A 59 -24.78 7.21 0.23
CA SER A 59 -25.09 7.48 -1.18
C SER A 59 -23.97 7.11 -2.16
N GLN A 60 -22.78 6.83 -1.67
CA GLN A 60 -21.70 6.28 -2.51
C GLN A 60 -21.88 4.77 -2.73
N VAL A 61 -22.59 4.10 -1.84
CA VAL A 61 -22.87 2.66 -1.92
C VAL A 61 -24.24 2.39 -2.52
N ILE A 62 -25.31 2.98 -1.95
CA ILE A 62 -26.66 2.82 -2.47
C ILE A 62 -26.91 3.82 -3.59
N LYS A 63 -27.25 3.28 -4.75
CA LYS A 63 -27.73 4.03 -5.91
C LYS A 63 -29.24 3.86 -6.02
N GLU A 64 -29.96 4.99 -5.95
CA GLU A 64 -31.41 5.04 -5.95
C GLU A 64 -32.04 4.29 -7.12
N GLY A 65 -32.85 3.28 -6.82
CA GLY A 65 -33.55 2.48 -7.83
C GLY A 65 -32.67 1.48 -8.60
N GLU A 66 -31.35 1.43 -8.34
CA GLU A 66 -30.44 0.47 -8.97
C GLU A 66 -30.11 -0.71 -8.05
N ASN A 67 -29.60 -0.45 -6.85
CA ASN A 67 -29.25 -1.48 -5.88
C ASN A 67 -29.94 -1.30 -4.54
N GLY A 68 -30.84 -0.31 -4.42
CA GLY A 68 -31.58 -0.01 -3.20
C GLY A 68 -32.27 1.35 -3.25
N PHE A 69 -32.62 1.86 -2.08
CA PHE A 69 -33.34 3.12 -1.92
C PHE A 69 -32.75 3.94 -0.78
N LEU A 70 -32.71 5.26 -0.98
CA LEU A 70 -32.21 6.24 -0.01
C LEU A 70 -33.37 7.05 0.57
N PHE A 71 -33.42 7.13 1.87
CA PHE A 71 -34.43 7.86 2.62
C PHE A 71 -33.85 9.09 3.30
N ASN A 72 -34.69 10.08 3.54
CA ASN A 72 -34.32 11.21 4.40
C ASN A 72 -34.09 10.74 5.83
N ILE A 73 -33.29 11.51 6.57
CA ILE A 73 -32.99 11.22 8.00
C ILE A 73 -34.23 11.19 8.89
N ASP A 74 -35.27 11.92 8.50
CA ASP A 74 -36.56 12.02 9.21
C ASP A 74 -37.63 11.08 8.65
N ALA A 75 -37.24 10.19 7.71
CA ALA A 75 -38.19 9.24 7.15
C ALA A 75 -38.79 8.32 8.23
N SER A 76 -40.10 8.15 8.16
CA SER A 76 -40.84 7.30 9.09
C SER A 76 -40.65 5.81 8.77
N SER A 77 -40.95 4.97 9.74
CA SER A 77 -40.97 3.51 9.51
C SER A 77 -42.02 3.08 8.49
N LEU A 78 -43.06 3.87 8.27
CA LEU A 78 -44.06 3.62 7.23
C LEU A 78 -43.50 3.81 5.85
N GLU A 79 -42.71 4.86 5.61
CA GLU A 79 -42.08 5.07 4.30
C GLU A 79 -41.17 3.91 3.90
N TYR A 80 -40.40 3.34 4.84
CA TYR A 80 -39.61 2.13 4.64
C TYR A 80 -40.51 0.92 4.34
N ALA A 81 -41.58 0.73 5.11
CA ALA A 81 -42.51 -0.39 4.95
C ALA A 81 -43.23 -0.33 3.58
N ASP A 82 -43.75 0.84 3.21
CA ASP A 82 -44.43 1.06 1.92
C ASP A 82 -43.49 0.78 0.75
N LYS A 83 -42.23 1.22 0.84
CA LYS A 83 -41.25 0.97 -0.22
C LYS A 83 -40.88 -0.51 -0.36
N ILE A 84 -40.79 -1.22 0.76
CA ILE A 84 -40.59 -2.68 0.75
C ILE A 84 -41.77 -3.39 0.13
N GLU A 85 -43.00 -3.05 0.54
CA GLU A 85 -44.22 -3.67 0.02
C GLU A 85 -44.40 -3.41 -1.47
N GLU A 86 -44.24 -2.16 -1.91
CA GLU A 86 -44.25 -1.76 -3.31
C GLU A 86 -43.26 -2.58 -4.14
N THR A 87 -42.03 -2.63 -3.68
CA THR A 87 -40.93 -3.28 -4.41
C THR A 87 -41.10 -4.79 -4.44
N PHE A 88 -41.43 -5.41 -3.29
CA PHE A 88 -41.55 -6.85 -3.18
C PHE A 88 -42.74 -7.41 -3.96
N ASN A 89 -43.87 -6.68 -4.00
CA ASN A 89 -45.04 -7.06 -4.79
C ASN A 89 -44.83 -6.86 -6.30
N ASN A 90 -43.90 -6.02 -6.71
CA ASN A 90 -43.48 -5.91 -8.10
C ASN A 90 -42.26 -6.82 -8.36
N HIS A 91 -42.53 -8.08 -8.64
CA HIS A 91 -41.48 -9.08 -8.86
C HIS A 91 -40.45 -8.69 -9.91
N THR A 92 -40.87 -8.02 -10.99
CA THR A 92 -39.94 -7.58 -12.05
C THR A 92 -38.95 -6.57 -11.51
N THR A 93 -39.43 -5.54 -10.84
CA THR A 93 -38.57 -4.51 -10.21
C THR A 93 -37.66 -5.13 -9.15
N TYR A 94 -38.21 -6.01 -8.31
CA TYR A 94 -37.42 -6.67 -7.26
C TYR A 94 -36.26 -7.52 -7.85
N PHE A 95 -36.55 -8.34 -8.87
CA PHE A 95 -35.54 -9.15 -9.53
C PHE A 95 -34.45 -8.31 -10.25
N GLU A 96 -34.85 -7.20 -10.86
CA GLU A 96 -33.85 -6.29 -11.46
C GLU A 96 -32.96 -5.65 -10.39
N LEU A 97 -33.52 -5.19 -9.26
CA LEU A 97 -32.73 -4.69 -8.13
C LEU A 97 -31.76 -5.74 -7.59
N MET A 98 -32.18 -7.00 -7.47
CA MET A 98 -31.29 -8.08 -7.04
C MET A 98 -30.11 -8.26 -8.00
N LYS A 99 -30.36 -8.28 -9.30
CA LYS A 99 -29.31 -8.42 -10.32
C LYS A 99 -28.35 -7.24 -10.31
N THR A 100 -28.90 -6.02 -10.26
CA THR A 100 -28.08 -4.81 -10.27
C THR A 100 -27.29 -4.65 -8.97
N ALA A 101 -27.84 -5.02 -7.82
CA ALA A 101 -27.10 -5.07 -6.55
C ALA A 101 -25.90 -6.03 -6.66
N ARG A 102 -26.12 -7.25 -7.16
CA ARG A 102 -25.03 -8.21 -7.34
C ARG A 102 -23.98 -7.73 -8.33
N LYS A 103 -24.40 -7.18 -9.46
CA LYS A 103 -23.53 -6.60 -10.47
C LYS A 103 -22.69 -5.45 -9.90
N ASP A 104 -23.30 -4.55 -9.12
CA ASP A 104 -22.63 -3.42 -8.50
C ASP A 104 -21.56 -3.89 -7.49
N PHE A 105 -21.80 -4.98 -6.77
CA PHE A 105 -20.75 -5.62 -5.96
C PHE A 105 -19.59 -6.11 -6.82
N GLU A 106 -19.85 -6.83 -7.89
CA GLU A 106 -18.83 -7.40 -8.77
C GLU A 106 -17.97 -6.34 -9.47
N GLU A 107 -18.58 -5.21 -9.85
CA GLU A 107 -17.92 -4.17 -10.64
C GLU A 107 -17.35 -3.00 -9.79
N ARG A 108 -17.82 -2.83 -8.54
CA ARG A 108 -17.49 -1.62 -7.77
C ARG A 108 -17.28 -1.82 -6.27
N LEU A 109 -18.08 -2.65 -5.60
CA LEU A 109 -18.20 -2.66 -4.14
C LEU A 109 -17.42 -3.78 -3.45
N ASN A 110 -16.48 -4.41 -4.13
CA ASN A 110 -15.61 -5.43 -3.54
C ASN A 110 -14.17 -4.94 -3.35
N TRP A 111 -13.43 -5.63 -2.50
CA TRP A 111 -12.08 -5.27 -2.13
C TRP A 111 -11.07 -5.40 -3.30
N ASP A 112 -11.27 -6.34 -4.22
CA ASP A 112 -10.34 -6.54 -5.34
C ASP A 112 -10.39 -5.35 -6.30
N ILE A 113 -11.60 -4.86 -6.61
CA ILE A 113 -11.79 -3.65 -7.42
C ILE A 113 -11.25 -2.41 -6.72
N TRP A 114 -11.45 -2.31 -5.41
CA TRP A 114 -10.91 -1.20 -4.62
C TRP A 114 -9.38 -1.20 -4.65
N LEU A 115 -8.74 -2.37 -4.44
CA LEU A 115 -7.29 -2.53 -4.50
C LEU A 115 -6.74 -2.18 -5.88
N ASP A 116 -7.36 -2.68 -6.96
CA ASP A 116 -6.93 -2.37 -8.33
C ASP A 116 -6.97 -0.87 -8.62
N LYS A 117 -8.08 -0.20 -8.24
CA LYS A 117 -8.20 1.25 -8.40
C LYS A 117 -7.20 2.04 -7.55
N SER A 118 -7.01 1.62 -6.31
CA SER A 118 -6.05 2.28 -5.40
C SER A 118 -4.62 2.13 -5.90
N ASN A 119 -4.23 0.93 -6.35
CA ASN A 119 -2.92 0.69 -6.92
C ASN A 119 -2.67 1.54 -8.17
N LYS A 120 -3.65 1.66 -9.07
CA LYS A 120 -3.53 2.54 -10.25
C LYS A 120 -3.31 4.01 -9.88
N ILE A 121 -4.02 4.50 -8.87
CA ILE A 121 -3.83 5.87 -8.38
C ILE A 121 -2.44 6.04 -7.77
N ILE A 122 -1.99 5.08 -6.97
CA ILE A 122 -0.65 5.11 -6.36
C ILE A 122 0.43 5.06 -7.44
N GLU A 123 0.29 4.19 -8.44
CA GLU A 123 1.23 4.09 -9.57
C GLU A 123 1.26 5.39 -10.39
N GLN A 124 0.10 5.99 -10.65
CA GLN A 124 0.02 7.28 -11.33
C GLN A 124 0.72 8.38 -10.51
N LEU A 125 0.41 8.52 -9.24
CA LEU A 125 1.04 9.52 -8.36
C LEU A 125 2.56 9.28 -8.24
N ALA A 126 2.99 8.04 -8.16
CA ALA A 126 4.41 7.70 -8.13
C ALA A 126 5.12 8.01 -9.46
N SER A 127 4.42 7.92 -10.60
CA SER A 127 4.97 8.28 -11.91
C SER A 127 4.99 9.80 -12.16
N GLU A 128 4.00 10.53 -11.63
CA GLU A 128 3.91 11.99 -11.74
C GLU A 128 4.83 12.71 -10.75
N HIS A 129 5.06 12.10 -9.60
CA HIS A 129 6.04 12.49 -8.60
C HIS A 129 7.15 11.44 -8.61
N GLN A 130 8.04 11.50 -9.58
CA GLN A 130 9.40 11.06 -9.32
C GLN A 130 9.92 12.07 -8.29
N PRO A 131 10.04 11.70 -7.01
CA PRO A 131 10.75 12.59 -6.10
C PRO A 131 12.14 12.76 -6.69
N ASP A 132 12.70 13.96 -6.62
CA ASP A 132 14.14 14.20 -6.74
C ASP A 132 14.84 13.51 -5.57
N PHE A 133 14.50 12.22 -5.36
CA PHE A 133 15.03 11.41 -4.30
C PHE A 133 16.18 10.61 -4.88
N TYR A 134 17.36 11.11 -4.62
CA TYR A 134 18.58 10.39 -4.87
C TYR A 134 19.22 9.99 -3.55
N LEU A 135 19.82 8.81 -3.57
CA LEU A 135 20.64 8.32 -2.46
C LEU A 135 22.03 8.96 -2.56
N PRO A 136 22.45 9.74 -1.55
CA PRO A 136 23.82 10.23 -1.51
C PRO A 136 24.80 9.06 -1.41
N VAL A 137 25.66 8.92 -2.41
CA VAL A 137 26.71 7.92 -2.44
C VAL A 137 28.04 8.58 -2.11
N TYR A 138 28.67 8.19 -1.03
CA TYR A 138 29.99 8.65 -0.64
C TYR A 138 31.03 7.65 -1.11
N VAL A 139 31.82 8.04 -2.12
CA VAL A 139 32.85 7.20 -2.72
C VAL A 139 34.20 7.48 -2.11
N ILE A 140 34.79 6.48 -1.46
CA ILE A 140 36.14 6.55 -0.91
C ILE A 140 37.13 6.30 -2.05
N ASN A 141 37.94 7.31 -2.41
CA ASN A 141 38.94 7.21 -3.47
C ASN A 141 40.26 7.90 -3.06
N MET A 142 41.38 7.31 -3.44
CA MET A 142 42.70 7.95 -3.31
C MET A 142 42.94 8.86 -4.50
N LYS A 143 43.49 10.07 -4.29
CA LYS A 143 43.73 11.05 -5.34
C LYS A 143 44.55 10.51 -6.47
N GLU A 144 45.49 9.63 -6.19
CA GLU A 144 46.42 9.04 -7.15
C GLU A 144 45.76 7.99 -8.05
N ARG A 145 44.56 7.48 -7.69
CA ARG A 145 43.84 6.42 -8.42
C ARG A 145 42.81 7.00 -9.37
N VAL A 146 43.28 7.76 -10.35
CA VAL A 146 42.41 8.44 -11.32
C VAL A 146 41.63 7.45 -12.17
N GLU A 147 42.20 6.31 -12.53
CA GLU A 147 41.55 5.24 -13.28
C GLU A 147 40.34 4.63 -12.54
N ARG A 148 40.46 4.46 -11.23
CA ARG A 148 39.35 3.96 -10.40
C ARG A 148 38.22 4.99 -10.26
N LYS A 149 38.58 6.26 -10.20
CA LYS A 149 37.59 7.33 -10.24
C LYS A 149 36.78 7.29 -11.54
N GLN A 150 37.47 7.09 -12.69
CA GLN A 150 36.78 6.95 -13.99
C GLN A 150 35.93 5.68 -14.06
N HIS A 151 36.36 4.59 -13.44
CA HIS A 151 35.60 3.37 -13.33
C HIS A 151 34.25 3.63 -12.59
N ILE A 152 34.27 4.24 -11.43
CA ILE A 152 33.04 4.55 -10.67
C ILE A 152 32.11 5.48 -11.44
N ILE A 153 32.62 6.53 -12.08
CA ILE A 153 31.84 7.41 -12.94
C ILE A 153 31.08 6.59 -14.00
N LYS A 154 31.73 5.59 -14.59
CA LYS A 154 31.11 4.72 -15.60
C LYS A 154 30.10 3.74 -14.99
N GLU A 155 30.37 3.19 -13.80
CA GLU A 155 29.46 2.27 -13.09
C GLU A 155 28.15 2.95 -12.70
N PHE A 156 28.22 4.22 -12.31
CA PHE A 156 27.06 5.01 -11.94
C PHE A 156 26.43 5.80 -13.09
N ASP A 157 26.96 5.66 -14.32
CA ASP A 157 26.38 6.28 -15.49
C ASP A 157 24.95 5.75 -15.74
N ASN A 158 24.02 6.66 -16.07
CA ASN A 158 22.58 6.38 -16.23
C ASN A 158 21.88 5.79 -14.98
N LYS A 159 22.36 6.09 -13.78
CA LYS A 159 21.73 5.73 -12.51
C LYS A 159 21.36 7.00 -11.75
N GLU A 160 20.28 7.63 -12.20
CA GLU A 160 19.80 8.92 -11.71
C GLU A 160 19.35 8.87 -10.24
N GLU A 161 19.14 7.67 -9.69
CA GLU A 161 18.80 7.45 -8.29
C GLU A 161 19.95 7.71 -7.32
N PHE A 162 21.17 8.01 -7.81
CA PHE A 162 22.35 8.25 -6.97
C PHE A 162 22.97 9.64 -7.19
N GLU A 163 23.35 10.28 -6.07
CA GLU A 163 24.20 11.47 -6.07
C GLU A 163 25.62 11.12 -5.59
N LEU A 164 26.62 11.22 -6.47
CA LEU A 164 28.00 10.90 -6.12
C LEU A 164 28.69 12.02 -5.33
N ASN A 165 29.16 11.71 -4.14
CA ASN A 165 29.97 12.57 -3.28
C ASN A 165 31.37 11.94 -3.10
N TRP A 166 32.42 12.62 -3.55
CA TRP A 166 33.79 12.10 -3.51
C TRP A 166 34.45 12.40 -2.16
N VAL A 167 35.04 11.37 -1.55
CA VAL A 167 35.75 11.49 -0.29
C VAL A 167 37.15 10.95 -0.44
N GLU A 168 38.13 11.81 -0.18
CA GLU A 168 39.52 11.40 -0.15
C GLU A 168 39.76 10.40 0.96
N ALA A 169 40.33 9.25 0.60
CA ALA A 169 40.66 8.16 1.53
C ALA A 169 41.63 8.62 2.60
N SER A 170 41.38 8.23 3.83
CA SER A 170 42.31 8.42 4.96
C SER A 170 43.41 7.40 4.86
N VAL A 171 44.64 7.86 4.73
CA VAL A 171 45.84 6.99 4.67
C VAL A 171 46.29 6.56 6.04
N HIS A 172 46.55 5.27 6.26
CA HIS A 172 47.11 4.72 7.46
C HIS A 172 47.97 3.48 7.14
N PRO A 173 49.08 3.21 7.88
CA PRO A 173 49.91 2.02 7.64
C PRO A 173 49.13 0.69 7.67
N ILE A 174 48.06 0.64 8.49
CA ILE A 174 47.10 -0.47 8.49
C ILE A 174 45.91 -0.06 7.69
N GLY A 175 45.67 -0.68 6.50
CA GLY A 175 44.62 -0.31 5.57
C GLY A 175 43.21 -0.27 6.17
N ALA A 176 42.88 -1.25 7.00
CA ALA A 176 41.59 -1.29 7.71
C ALA A 176 41.34 -0.07 8.61
N VAL A 177 42.38 0.49 9.22
CA VAL A 177 42.28 1.71 10.02
C VAL A 177 42.06 2.93 9.13
N GLY A 178 42.70 2.98 7.96
CA GLY A 178 42.47 4.02 6.97
C GLY A 178 41.03 4.02 6.47
N LEU A 179 40.51 2.83 6.12
CA LEU A 179 39.10 2.66 5.71
C LEU A 179 38.14 3.11 6.83
N TRP A 180 38.35 2.65 8.05
CA TRP A 180 37.55 3.04 9.21
C TRP A 180 37.52 4.57 9.41
N ASN A 181 38.68 5.22 9.34
CA ASN A 181 38.77 6.67 9.45
C ASN A 181 38.00 7.39 8.31
N SER A 182 38.06 6.84 7.11
CA SER A 182 37.27 7.36 5.97
C SER A 182 35.77 7.24 6.22
N MET A 183 35.29 6.11 6.72
CA MET A 183 33.90 5.91 7.10
C MET A 183 33.43 6.89 8.19
N ILE A 184 34.22 7.06 9.26
CA ILE A 184 33.90 8.04 10.29
C ILE A 184 33.81 9.47 9.73
N LYS A 185 34.71 9.82 8.80
CA LYS A 185 34.71 11.12 8.13
C LYS A 185 33.40 11.27 7.33
N ILE A 186 33.00 10.26 6.57
CA ILE A 186 31.76 10.26 5.78
C ILE A 186 30.52 10.44 6.68
N ILE A 187 30.42 9.66 7.75
CA ILE A 187 29.28 9.76 8.69
C ILE A 187 29.16 11.17 9.29
N LYS A 188 30.28 11.82 9.61
CA LYS A 188 30.28 13.20 10.10
C LYS A 188 29.79 14.17 9.02
N MET A 189 30.30 14.04 7.80
CA MET A 189 29.90 14.88 6.66
C MET A 189 28.41 14.74 6.35
N ALA A 190 27.90 13.50 6.30
CA ALA A 190 26.50 13.19 6.04
C ALA A 190 25.59 13.79 7.13
N LYS A 191 25.99 13.65 8.40
CA LYS A 191 25.27 14.23 9.54
C LYS A 191 25.22 15.77 9.47
N GLU A 192 26.32 16.41 9.08
CA GLU A 192 26.37 17.87 8.90
C GLU A 192 25.52 18.35 7.73
N LYS A 193 25.42 17.53 6.65
CA LYS A 193 24.58 17.80 5.47
C LYS A 193 23.09 17.52 5.74
N GLY A 194 22.76 16.70 6.75
CA GLY A 194 21.40 16.29 7.08
C GLY A 194 20.91 15.11 6.26
N ASP A 195 21.82 14.28 5.73
CA ASP A 195 21.47 13.09 4.98
C ASP A 195 21.01 11.98 5.95
N ASP A 196 19.76 11.56 5.87
CA ASP A 196 19.18 10.52 6.73
C ASP A 196 19.62 9.10 6.33
N ILE A 197 19.81 8.88 5.05
CA ILE A 197 20.27 7.61 4.46
C ILE A 197 21.42 7.90 3.51
N ILE A 198 22.51 7.14 3.63
CA ILE A 198 23.67 7.28 2.75
C ILE A 198 24.14 5.91 2.26
N VAL A 199 24.77 5.90 1.10
CA VAL A 199 25.52 4.77 0.59
C VAL A 199 26.99 5.08 0.70
N ILE A 200 27.80 4.13 1.21
CA ILE A 200 29.26 4.22 1.24
C ILE A 200 29.78 3.13 0.33
N CYS A 201 30.62 3.48 -0.62
CA CYS A 201 31.31 2.51 -1.48
C CYS A 201 32.79 2.86 -1.65
N GLU A 202 33.58 1.84 -1.98
CA GLU A 202 34.98 2.01 -2.36
C GLU A 202 35.10 2.21 -3.88
N ASP A 203 36.27 2.64 -4.34
CA ASP A 203 36.54 2.99 -5.75
C ASP A 203 36.69 1.79 -6.71
N ASP A 204 36.37 0.57 -6.22
CA ASP A 204 36.34 -0.68 -6.98
C ASP A 204 34.96 -1.35 -6.98
N HIS A 205 33.92 -0.59 -6.66
CA HIS A 205 32.56 -1.06 -6.69
C HIS A 205 32.09 -1.41 -8.10
N TYR A 206 31.29 -2.50 -8.21
CA TYR A 206 30.59 -2.92 -9.42
C TYR A 206 29.13 -3.22 -9.10
N PHE A 207 28.23 -2.81 -10.00
CA PHE A 207 26.84 -3.27 -9.95
C PHE A 207 26.76 -4.69 -10.55
N THR A 208 25.98 -5.54 -9.93
CA THR A 208 25.68 -6.87 -10.46
C THR A 208 24.63 -6.80 -11.58
N GLU A 209 24.54 -7.84 -12.41
CA GLU A 209 23.52 -7.96 -13.46
C GLU A 209 22.08 -7.94 -12.91
N ASN A 210 21.90 -8.30 -11.65
CA ASN A 210 20.59 -8.31 -10.97
C ASN A 210 20.23 -6.96 -10.35
N TYR A 211 21.08 -5.94 -10.48
CA TYR A 211 20.78 -4.63 -9.95
C TYR A 211 19.55 -4.03 -10.62
N SER A 212 18.64 -3.49 -9.81
CA SER A 212 17.59 -2.59 -10.25
C SER A 212 17.24 -1.57 -9.14
N PRO A 213 16.90 -0.32 -9.50
CA PRO A 213 16.46 0.67 -8.51
C PRO A 213 15.31 0.18 -7.65
N LYS A 214 14.34 -0.48 -8.27
CA LYS A 214 13.17 -1.04 -7.55
C LYS A 214 13.57 -2.05 -6.48
N LEU A 215 14.52 -2.93 -6.76
CA LEU A 215 15.02 -3.90 -5.80
C LEU A 215 15.78 -3.19 -4.68
N LEU A 216 16.67 -2.27 -5.00
CA LEU A 216 17.42 -1.49 -4.02
C LEU A 216 16.50 -0.77 -3.05
N PHE A 217 15.53 -0.01 -3.53
CA PHE A 217 14.60 0.74 -2.68
C PHE A 217 13.72 -0.18 -1.83
N LYS A 218 13.32 -1.34 -2.37
CA LYS A 218 12.59 -2.35 -1.61
C LYS A 218 13.43 -2.85 -0.43
N GLU A 219 14.66 -3.30 -0.67
CA GLU A 219 15.54 -3.84 0.36
C GLU A 219 15.90 -2.78 1.43
N VAL A 220 16.16 -1.53 1.02
CA VAL A 220 16.41 -0.42 1.95
C VAL A 220 15.19 -0.14 2.81
N THR A 221 13.99 -0.13 2.22
CA THR A 221 12.73 0.11 2.95
C THR A 221 12.44 -1.04 3.92
N GLU A 222 12.61 -2.29 3.51
CA GLU A 222 12.41 -3.45 4.37
C GLU A 222 13.40 -3.47 5.54
N ALA A 223 14.66 -3.15 5.29
CA ALA A 223 15.68 -3.02 6.32
C ALA A 223 15.32 -1.92 7.34
N TYR A 224 14.87 -0.76 6.87
CA TYR A 224 14.40 0.33 7.73
C TYR A 224 13.22 -0.08 8.61
N ILE A 225 12.21 -0.74 8.04
CA ILE A 225 11.04 -1.23 8.79
C ILE A 225 11.44 -2.23 9.88
N GLN A 226 12.47 -3.04 9.62
CA GLN A 226 13.03 -3.99 10.59
C GLN A 226 13.96 -3.33 11.63
N GLY A 227 14.17 -2.03 11.55
CA GLY A 227 15.02 -1.28 12.46
C GLY A 227 16.53 -1.46 12.22
N ALA A 228 16.92 -1.87 11.01
CA ALA A 228 18.33 -1.97 10.64
C ALA A 228 18.96 -0.58 10.52
N GLU A 229 20.10 -0.38 11.15
CA GLU A 229 20.90 0.85 11.02
C GLU A 229 21.95 0.74 9.91
N VAL A 230 22.33 -0.47 9.52
CA VAL A 230 23.32 -0.74 8.48
C VAL A 230 22.84 -1.88 7.58
N LEU A 231 22.86 -1.66 6.27
CA LEU A 231 22.61 -2.67 5.26
C LEU A 231 23.88 -2.85 4.41
N THR A 232 24.37 -4.08 4.26
CA THR A 232 25.54 -4.39 3.44
C THR A 232 25.12 -4.94 2.09
N GLY A 233 25.51 -4.28 1.01
CA GLY A 233 25.13 -4.58 -0.37
C GLY A 233 25.90 -5.72 -1.04
N GLY A 234 26.80 -6.35 -0.34
CA GLY A 234 27.60 -7.47 -0.84
C GLY A 234 28.97 -7.49 -0.16
N ILE A 235 29.36 -8.65 0.32
CA ILE A 235 30.66 -8.85 0.94
C ILE A 235 31.46 -9.71 -0.01
N GLY A 236 32.34 -9.08 -0.80
CA GLY A 236 33.29 -9.81 -1.63
C GLY A 236 34.23 -10.63 -0.73
N GLY A 237 34.13 -11.95 -0.78
CA GLY A 237 35.11 -12.88 -0.25
C GLY A 237 34.99 -13.34 1.21
N PHE A 238 33.95 -12.95 1.94
CA PHE A 238 33.63 -13.55 3.24
C PHE A 238 32.32 -14.33 3.15
N GLY A 239 32.37 -15.62 3.51
CA GLY A 239 31.22 -16.50 3.50
C GLY A 239 30.06 -15.94 4.29
N GLN A 240 28.87 -16.16 3.78
CA GLN A 240 27.60 -15.72 4.36
C GLN A 240 27.50 -16.11 5.84
N ALA A 241 27.47 -15.13 6.71
CA ALA A 241 26.81 -15.26 7.99
C ALA A 241 25.47 -14.55 7.87
N ILE A 242 24.44 -15.27 7.47
CA ILE A 242 23.06 -14.84 7.66
C ILE A 242 22.71 -15.21 9.10
N PRO A 243 22.42 -14.28 10.00
CA PRO A 243 21.82 -14.63 11.28
C PRO A 243 20.42 -15.11 10.98
N GLU A 244 20.15 -16.40 11.22
CA GLU A 244 18.79 -16.86 11.41
C GLU A 244 18.30 -16.26 12.73
N GLY A 245 17.39 -15.26 12.64
CA GLY A 245 16.67 -14.67 13.75
C GLY A 245 15.22 -15.10 13.74
#